data_8ed74856518b669906e62f0e66dfe983
#
_entry.id   8ed74856518b669906e62f0e66dfe983
#
_cell.length_a   1.000
_cell.length_b   1.000
_cell.length_c   1.000
_cell.angle_alpha   90.00
_cell.angle_beta   90.00
_cell.angle_gamma   90.00
#
_symmetry.space_group_name_H-M   'P 1'
#
loop_
_entity.id
_entity.type
_entity.pdbx_description
1 polymer ?
#
loop_
_entity_poly.entity_id
_entity_poly.type
_entity_poly.pdbx_seq_one_letter_code
_entity_poly.pdbx_strand_id
1 'polypeptide(L)'
;MNKYKLVIICLFIIFNTSFFSCTKNISNSYDKIPILDEITINDIRSGYENKKLSVKDIVSGYLENIKKIDESGPELNSIITINPDALNIADSLDNILQLGKPTGPLFGIPVLLKDNINTHDKMPTTGGSRILRNSYPIHDSWVAEKLRQAGAVILGKTNLSEWANYRASFSSSGWSGLGGQTKNPYVLDRNPCGSSSGSAVAVSANLCAVAIGTETWGSIMCPSNANGIVGIKPTVGLWSRSGIIPISYTQDTAGPMTRTVGDAAILLGIATGIDVNDKKTVKSKNKYLEDYTKYLNPNGLEGKRIGYVKTVEGKNHRVDILIKKALNDLRESGAEIIEIDNIFQKIENKKSAEEYAIEIMAHEFKDGLKKYFQALGPSATVLDLGDAIKQTQLDSIEMLYFNLDRMKNSESKNDLKSKEYNESLLEMKSLTRDLGMDRVLKKYNLDAFVSPTGSPAWKTDLINGDKYYISTTVFAALSGYPNINVPMGFIDHVPIGISFYGAEWSEPTLIEIAYAYEQKTKHRKKPKYLITD
;
A
#
# COMPACT_ATOMS: atom_id res chain seq x y z
N MET A 1 -20.85 -86.70 -11.44
CA MET A 1 -20.40 -87.45 -12.67
C MET A 1 -19.85 -86.45 -13.64
N ASN A 2 -18.60 -86.73 -14.07
CA ASN A 2 -17.88 -86.21 -15.26
C ASN A 2 -17.72 -84.70 -15.49
N LYS A 3 -16.53 -84.20 -15.23
CA LYS A 3 -15.27 -84.19 -16.03
C LYS A 3 -15.43 -83.43 -17.36
N TYR A 4 -14.69 -82.29 -17.53
CA TYR A 4 -13.49 -82.25 -18.39
C TYR A 4 -12.71 -80.96 -18.10
N LYS A 5 -11.41 -81.16 -17.79
CA LYS A 5 -10.35 -80.16 -17.81
C LYS A 5 -9.97 -79.85 -19.27
N LEU A 6 -9.88 -78.58 -19.65
CA LEU A 6 -9.21 -78.21 -20.89
C LEU A 6 -8.04 -77.30 -20.53
N VAL A 7 -6.83 -77.80 -20.80
CA VAL A 7 -5.57 -77.07 -20.65
C VAL A 7 -5.36 -76.27 -21.96
N ILE A 8 -5.27 -74.94 -21.89
CA ILE A 8 -4.85 -74.14 -23.02
C ILE A 8 -3.42 -73.67 -22.71
N ILE A 9 -2.47 -74.14 -23.51
CA ILE A 9 -1.09 -73.68 -23.57
C ILE A 9 -1.06 -72.44 -24.47
N CYS A 10 -0.78 -71.27 -23.92
CA CYS A 10 -0.49 -70.08 -24.71
C CYS A 10 1.03 -69.97 -24.95
N LEU A 11 1.44 -70.15 -26.20
CA LEU A 11 2.79 -69.81 -26.67
C LEU A 11 2.96 -68.28 -26.62
N PHE A 12 3.98 -67.85 -25.89
CA PHE A 12 4.48 -66.48 -25.97
C PHE A 12 5.40 -66.34 -27.18
N ILE A 13 4.94 -65.64 -28.21
CA ILE A 13 5.80 -65.16 -29.29
C ILE A 13 6.26 -63.78 -28.89
N ILE A 14 7.54 -63.64 -28.58
CA ILE A 14 8.19 -62.34 -28.32
C ILE A 14 8.46 -61.66 -29.66
N PHE A 15 7.66 -60.64 -29.99
CA PHE A 15 7.97 -59.72 -31.07
C PHE A 15 8.75 -58.54 -30.48
N ASN A 16 10.05 -58.52 -30.74
CA ASN A 16 10.92 -57.38 -30.45
C ASN A 16 10.67 -56.31 -31.53
N THR A 17 9.77 -55.37 -31.30
CA THR A 17 9.67 -54.15 -32.09
C THR A 17 10.40 -53.03 -31.37
N SER A 18 11.58 -52.69 -31.87
CA SER A 18 12.35 -51.51 -31.45
C SER A 18 11.58 -50.27 -31.90
N PHE A 19 10.77 -49.68 -30.99
CA PHE A 19 10.27 -48.33 -31.17
C PHE A 19 11.41 -47.33 -30.89
N PHE A 20 11.99 -46.80 -31.95
CA PHE A 20 12.75 -45.56 -31.87
C PHE A 20 11.75 -44.42 -31.51
N SER A 21 11.63 -44.16 -30.22
CA SER A 21 10.97 -42.99 -29.73
C SER A 21 11.90 -41.80 -29.99
N CYS A 22 11.58 -41.04 -31.04
CA CYS A 22 12.14 -39.70 -31.24
C CYS A 22 11.51 -38.80 -30.20
N THR A 23 12.05 -38.79 -28.99
CA THR A 23 11.76 -37.73 -28.00
C THR A 23 12.37 -36.45 -28.56
N LYS A 24 11.56 -35.67 -29.28
CA LYS A 24 11.81 -34.23 -29.36
C LYS A 24 11.94 -33.75 -27.92
N ASN A 25 13.15 -33.41 -27.53
CA ASN A 25 13.39 -32.54 -26.37
C ASN A 25 12.63 -31.24 -26.64
N ILE A 26 11.37 -31.18 -26.22
CA ILE A 26 10.71 -29.92 -25.95
C ILE A 26 11.50 -29.41 -24.74
N SER A 27 12.55 -28.62 -25.01
CA SER A 27 13.16 -27.78 -23.98
C SER A 27 12.00 -26.98 -23.38
N ASN A 28 11.63 -27.33 -22.15
CA ASN A 28 10.67 -26.55 -21.38
C ASN A 28 11.19 -25.12 -21.35
N SER A 29 10.48 -24.21 -22.02
CA SER A 29 10.72 -22.77 -21.95
C SER A 29 10.48 -22.22 -20.55
N TYR A 30 10.19 -23.08 -19.56
CA TYR A 30 9.99 -22.76 -18.15
C TYR A 30 11.28 -22.53 -17.36
N ASP A 31 12.46 -22.84 -17.92
CA ASP A 31 13.75 -22.74 -17.21
C ASP A 31 14.37 -21.32 -17.21
N LYS A 32 13.65 -20.30 -17.69
CA LYS A 32 14.17 -18.92 -17.80
C LYS A 32 13.38 -17.86 -17.04
N ILE A 33 12.40 -18.22 -16.18
CA ILE A 33 11.74 -17.19 -15.37
C ILE A 33 12.67 -16.84 -14.21
N PRO A 34 13.12 -15.56 -14.12
CA PRO A 34 14.00 -15.19 -13.03
C PRO A 34 13.31 -15.44 -11.69
N ILE A 35 14.07 -15.91 -10.71
CA ILE A 35 13.57 -16.03 -9.34
C ILE A 35 13.33 -14.62 -8.83
N LEU A 36 12.05 -14.20 -8.78
CA LEU A 36 11.63 -12.86 -8.35
C LEU A 36 11.40 -12.78 -6.83
N ASP A 37 11.80 -13.82 -6.09
CA ASP A 37 11.59 -13.89 -4.65
C ASP A 37 12.37 -12.79 -3.91
N GLU A 38 11.63 -11.89 -3.27
CA GLU A 38 12.16 -10.80 -2.44
C GLU A 38 13.19 -9.89 -3.17
N ILE A 39 13.21 -9.92 -4.52
CA ILE A 39 14.14 -9.13 -5.34
C ILE A 39 13.90 -7.63 -5.14
N THR A 40 14.97 -6.87 -4.92
CA THR A 40 14.93 -5.42 -4.73
C THR A 40 15.08 -4.66 -6.04
N ILE A 41 14.80 -3.34 -6.02
CA ILE A 41 15.10 -2.45 -7.16
C ILE A 41 16.56 -2.56 -7.56
N ASN A 42 17.48 -2.56 -6.59
CA ASN A 42 18.92 -2.62 -6.86
C ASN A 42 19.35 -3.97 -7.46
N ASP A 43 18.73 -5.09 -7.04
CA ASP A 43 19.01 -6.40 -7.62
C ASP A 43 18.56 -6.46 -9.09
N ILE A 44 17.38 -5.92 -9.41
CA ILE A 44 16.87 -5.84 -10.79
C ILE A 44 17.81 -4.97 -11.64
N ARG A 45 18.19 -3.79 -11.17
CA ARG A 45 19.13 -2.88 -11.87
C ARG A 45 20.47 -3.57 -12.12
N SER A 46 21.05 -4.20 -11.09
CA SER A 46 22.29 -4.98 -11.23
C SER A 46 22.14 -6.13 -12.24
N GLY A 47 20.95 -6.75 -12.31
CA GLY A 47 20.65 -7.76 -13.31
C GLY A 47 20.70 -7.21 -14.73
N TYR A 48 20.17 -6.00 -14.96
CA TYR A 48 20.24 -5.30 -16.25
C TYR A 48 21.67 -4.88 -16.61
N GLU A 49 22.39 -4.26 -15.68
CA GLU A 49 23.79 -3.82 -15.87
C GLU A 49 24.70 -4.99 -16.24
N ASN A 50 24.51 -6.14 -15.59
CA ASN A 50 25.29 -7.36 -15.82
C ASN A 50 24.74 -8.19 -17.00
N LYS A 51 23.72 -7.72 -17.75
CA LYS A 51 23.07 -8.42 -18.87
C LYS A 51 22.54 -9.81 -18.53
N LYS A 52 22.19 -10.04 -17.26
CA LYS A 52 21.59 -11.30 -16.77
C LYS A 52 20.08 -11.31 -16.87
N LEU A 53 19.45 -10.14 -16.90
CA LEU A 53 18.01 -9.95 -16.93
C LEU A 53 17.67 -8.96 -18.03
N SER A 54 16.50 -9.15 -18.66
CA SER A 54 15.84 -8.15 -19.49
C SER A 54 14.63 -7.56 -18.78
N VAL A 55 14.16 -6.40 -19.22
CA VAL A 55 12.92 -5.80 -18.69
C VAL A 55 11.74 -6.73 -18.93
N LYS A 56 11.70 -7.36 -20.12
CA LYS A 56 10.67 -8.33 -20.47
C LYS A 56 10.66 -9.57 -19.56
N ASP A 57 11.84 -10.10 -19.20
CA ASP A 57 11.93 -11.23 -18.26
C ASP A 57 11.29 -10.87 -16.91
N ILE A 58 11.61 -9.69 -16.38
CA ILE A 58 11.08 -9.22 -15.09
C ILE A 58 9.57 -8.98 -15.17
N VAL A 59 9.08 -8.26 -16.18
CA VAL A 59 7.64 -7.98 -16.37
C VAL A 59 6.87 -9.28 -16.59
N SER A 60 7.36 -10.19 -17.45
CA SER A 60 6.72 -11.48 -17.71
C SER A 60 6.67 -12.35 -16.45
N GLY A 61 7.75 -12.37 -15.67
CA GLY A 61 7.80 -13.12 -14.41
C GLY A 61 6.77 -12.64 -13.39
N TYR A 62 6.59 -11.31 -13.24
CA TYR A 62 5.54 -10.78 -12.36
C TYR A 62 4.13 -11.05 -12.88
N LEU A 63 3.88 -10.93 -14.19
CA LEU A 63 2.59 -11.28 -14.79
C LEU A 63 2.26 -12.77 -14.58
N GLU A 64 3.25 -13.65 -14.65
CA GLU A 64 3.07 -15.07 -14.37
C GLU A 64 2.77 -15.32 -12.87
N ASN A 65 3.47 -14.63 -11.97
CA ASN A 65 3.17 -14.70 -10.53
C ASN A 65 1.74 -14.23 -10.24
N ILE A 66 1.30 -13.14 -10.85
CA ILE A 66 -0.07 -12.64 -10.73
C ILE A 66 -1.06 -13.72 -11.14
N LYS A 67 -0.88 -14.32 -12.30
CA LYS A 67 -1.75 -15.39 -12.80
C LYS A 67 -1.79 -16.59 -11.85
N LYS A 68 -0.66 -16.99 -11.26
CA LYS A 68 -0.54 -18.18 -10.40
C LYS A 68 -1.02 -17.96 -8.98
N ILE A 69 -0.94 -16.74 -8.46
CA ILE A 69 -1.11 -16.45 -7.02
C ILE A 69 -2.31 -15.55 -6.79
N ASP A 70 -2.53 -14.56 -7.65
CA ASP A 70 -3.61 -13.57 -7.47
C ASP A 70 -4.92 -14.02 -8.12
N GLU A 71 -4.85 -14.50 -9.38
CA GLU A 71 -6.02 -14.94 -10.16
C GLU A 71 -6.38 -16.41 -9.96
N SER A 72 -5.42 -17.24 -9.52
CA SER A 72 -5.60 -18.68 -9.26
C SER A 72 -4.81 -19.09 -8.03
N GLY A 73 -4.80 -20.39 -7.67
CA GLY A 73 -4.13 -20.87 -6.47
C GLY A 73 -4.70 -20.23 -5.19
N PRO A 74 -3.94 -19.39 -4.47
CA PRO A 74 -4.43 -18.66 -3.29
C PRO A 74 -5.59 -17.70 -3.59
N GLU A 75 -5.70 -17.18 -4.82
CA GLU A 75 -6.73 -16.22 -5.25
C GLU A 75 -6.77 -15.00 -4.34
N LEU A 76 -5.69 -14.23 -4.30
CA LEU A 76 -5.53 -13.11 -3.38
C LEU A 76 -6.44 -11.93 -3.70
N ASN A 77 -6.90 -11.79 -4.96
CA ASN A 77 -7.73 -10.69 -5.45
C ASN A 77 -7.12 -9.31 -5.12
N SER A 78 -5.81 -9.19 -5.26
CA SER A 78 -5.09 -7.95 -4.94
C SER A 78 -5.01 -6.98 -6.12
N ILE A 79 -5.32 -7.45 -7.33
CA ILE A 79 -5.22 -6.69 -8.58
C ILE A 79 -6.59 -6.62 -9.25
N ILE A 80 -7.03 -5.42 -9.67
CA ILE A 80 -8.27 -5.22 -10.40
C ILE A 80 -8.01 -5.23 -11.91
N THR A 81 -6.93 -4.58 -12.36
CA THR A 81 -6.66 -4.39 -13.78
C THR A 81 -5.17 -4.54 -14.07
N ILE A 82 -4.83 -5.37 -15.06
CA ILE A 82 -3.48 -5.46 -15.61
C ILE A 82 -3.36 -4.51 -16.79
N ASN A 83 -2.22 -3.83 -16.91
CA ASN A 83 -1.91 -2.98 -18.04
C ASN A 83 -1.73 -3.84 -19.31
N PRO A 84 -2.63 -3.73 -20.33
CA PRO A 84 -2.53 -4.54 -21.53
C PRO A 84 -1.27 -4.23 -22.36
N ASP A 85 -0.64 -3.08 -22.15
CA ASP A 85 0.56 -2.67 -22.87
C ASP A 85 1.86 -2.96 -22.09
N ALA A 86 1.81 -3.59 -20.91
CA ALA A 86 2.98 -3.81 -20.06
C ALA A 86 4.14 -4.51 -20.77
N LEU A 87 3.86 -5.56 -21.55
CA LEU A 87 4.89 -6.29 -22.33
C LEU A 87 5.44 -5.47 -23.49
N ASN A 88 4.61 -4.69 -24.18
CA ASN A 88 5.05 -3.81 -25.27
C ASN A 88 5.97 -2.70 -24.73
N ILE A 89 5.65 -2.16 -23.55
CA ILE A 89 6.51 -1.19 -22.86
C ILE A 89 7.84 -1.84 -22.47
N ALA A 90 7.79 -3.06 -21.94
CA ALA A 90 8.99 -3.82 -21.60
C ALA A 90 9.90 -4.07 -22.80
N ASP A 91 9.34 -4.50 -23.96
CA ASP A 91 10.09 -4.68 -25.21
C ASP A 91 10.74 -3.37 -25.67
N SER A 92 10.02 -2.25 -25.54
CA SER A 92 10.56 -0.93 -25.90
C SER A 92 11.73 -0.51 -25.00
N LEU A 93 11.62 -0.79 -23.69
CA LEU A 93 12.71 -0.53 -22.73
C LEU A 93 13.90 -1.46 -22.94
N ASP A 94 13.70 -2.72 -23.33
CA ASP A 94 14.78 -3.64 -23.67
C ASP A 94 15.60 -3.15 -24.87
N ASN A 95 14.95 -2.54 -25.88
CA ASN A 95 15.67 -1.90 -26.99
C ASN A 95 16.56 -0.73 -26.50
N ILE A 96 16.07 0.07 -25.54
CA ILE A 96 16.85 1.16 -24.92
C ILE A 96 18.02 0.58 -24.10
N LEU A 97 17.78 -0.50 -23.36
CA LEU A 97 18.79 -1.20 -22.56
C LEU A 97 19.93 -1.75 -23.45
N GLN A 98 19.59 -2.37 -24.59
CA GLN A 98 20.55 -2.88 -25.57
C GLN A 98 21.42 -1.77 -26.17
N LEU A 99 20.88 -0.56 -26.35
CA LEU A 99 21.61 0.62 -26.80
C LEU A 99 22.52 1.21 -25.71
N GLY A 100 22.51 0.66 -24.50
CA GLY A 100 23.30 1.16 -23.35
C GLY A 100 22.84 2.53 -22.84
N LYS A 101 21.56 2.87 -23.00
CA LYS A 101 20.98 4.18 -22.63
C LYS A 101 19.84 4.08 -21.60
N PRO A 102 19.93 3.24 -20.55
CA PRO A 102 18.90 3.24 -19.53
C PRO A 102 18.84 4.61 -18.86
N THR A 103 17.64 5.16 -18.67
CA THR A 103 17.41 6.47 -18.06
C THR A 103 16.45 6.37 -16.90
N GLY A 104 16.80 7.04 -15.80
CA GLY A 104 15.97 7.12 -14.61
C GLY A 104 16.18 6.00 -13.59
N PRO A 105 15.92 6.32 -12.32
CA PRO A 105 16.20 5.42 -11.19
C PRO A 105 15.28 4.20 -11.12
N LEU A 106 14.14 4.21 -11.84
CA LEU A 106 13.20 3.09 -11.92
C LEU A 106 13.15 2.45 -13.31
N PHE A 107 14.19 2.61 -14.12
CA PHE A 107 14.22 2.06 -15.48
C PHE A 107 13.89 0.55 -15.47
N GLY A 108 12.81 0.19 -16.16
CA GLY A 108 12.33 -1.19 -16.27
C GLY A 108 11.79 -1.82 -14.98
N ILE A 109 11.57 -1.05 -13.92
CA ILE A 109 11.03 -1.56 -12.64
C ILE A 109 9.49 -1.64 -12.72
N PRO A 110 8.89 -2.83 -12.52
CA PRO A 110 7.43 -2.99 -12.49
C PRO A 110 6.81 -2.43 -11.21
N VAL A 111 5.85 -1.52 -11.37
CA VAL A 111 5.14 -0.83 -10.28
C VAL A 111 3.65 -1.05 -10.41
N LEU A 112 2.97 -1.37 -9.30
CA LEU A 112 1.51 -1.39 -9.20
C LEU A 112 0.99 -0.13 -8.52
N LEU A 113 -0.14 0.38 -8.98
CA LEU A 113 -0.79 1.56 -8.42
C LEU A 113 -2.14 1.22 -7.81
N LYS A 114 -2.44 1.76 -6.64
CA LYS A 114 -3.79 1.67 -6.07
C LYS A 114 -4.81 2.28 -7.03
N ASP A 115 -5.96 1.64 -7.19
CA ASP A 115 -6.95 1.99 -8.22
C ASP A 115 -7.75 3.26 -7.93
N ASN A 116 -7.23 4.14 -7.12
CA ASN A 116 -7.68 5.53 -7.00
C ASN A 116 -6.67 6.54 -7.57
N ILE A 117 -5.58 6.07 -8.19
CA ILE A 117 -4.51 6.87 -8.80
C ILE A 117 -4.68 6.84 -10.31
N ASN A 118 -4.92 7.99 -10.93
CA ASN A 118 -5.13 8.10 -12.37
C ASN A 118 -3.93 7.68 -13.19
N THR A 119 -4.22 6.95 -14.27
CA THR A 119 -3.28 6.69 -15.37
C THR A 119 -3.94 7.02 -16.70
N HIS A 120 -3.24 7.75 -17.56
CA HIS A 120 -3.70 8.04 -18.91
C HIS A 120 -3.22 6.94 -19.87
N ASP A 121 -3.91 5.82 -19.86
CA ASP A 121 -3.66 4.63 -20.65
C ASP A 121 -4.97 3.83 -20.83
N LYS A 122 -4.88 2.53 -21.14
CA LYS A 122 -6.04 1.66 -21.36
C LYS A 122 -6.66 1.11 -20.08
N MET A 123 -6.24 1.59 -18.91
CA MET A 123 -6.78 1.18 -17.61
C MET A 123 -7.73 2.23 -17.05
N PRO A 124 -8.92 1.87 -16.58
CA PRO A 124 -9.79 2.79 -15.85
C PRO A 124 -9.21 3.10 -14.47
N THR A 125 -9.68 4.16 -13.84
CA THR A 125 -9.47 4.47 -12.42
C THR A 125 -10.82 4.50 -11.74
N THR A 126 -11.05 3.52 -10.83
CA THR A 126 -12.40 3.22 -10.38
C THR A 126 -12.65 3.44 -8.89
N GLY A 127 -11.59 3.60 -8.08
CA GLY A 127 -11.76 3.59 -6.63
C GLY A 127 -12.35 2.27 -6.10
N GLY A 128 -12.29 1.20 -6.90
CA GLY A 128 -12.91 -0.09 -6.62
C GLY A 128 -14.42 -0.15 -6.91
N SER A 129 -15.03 0.96 -7.34
CA SER A 129 -16.47 1.04 -7.54
C SER A 129 -16.89 0.71 -8.98
N ARG A 130 -17.94 -0.08 -9.11
CA ARG A 130 -18.51 -0.52 -10.39
C ARG A 130 -19.10 0.63 -11.21
N ILE A 131 -19.51 1.73 -10.54
CA ILE A 131 -20.05 2.90 -11.25
C ILE A 131 -18.96 3.63 -12.05
N LEU A 132 -17.67 3.44 -11.67
CA LEU A 132 -16.51 4.02 -12.35
C LEU A 132 -15.76 3.02 -13.25
N ARG A 133 -16.30 1.81 -13.51
CA ARG A 133 -15.64 0.78 -14.33
C ARG A 133 -15.23 1.22 -15.74
N ASN A 134 -15.85 2.27 -16.26
CA ASN A 134 -15.55 2.87 -17.56
C ASN A 134 -14.95 4.29 -17.43
N SER A 135 -14.44 4.66 -16.25
CA SER A 135 -13.82 5.97 -16.02
C SER A 135 -12.35 5.94 -16.44
N TYR A 136 -12.07 6.42 -17.66
CA TYR A 136 -10.72 6.52 -18.22
C TYR A 136 -10.20 7.94 -18.08
N PRO A 137 -9.21 8.20 -17.21
CA PRO A 137 -8.65 9.53 -17.04
C PRO A 137 -7.98 10.07 -18.30
N ILE A 138 -8.15 11.37 -18.55
CA ILE A 138 -7.55 12.06 -19.72
C ILE A 138 -6.11 12.54 -19.47
N HIS A 139 -5.63 12.41 -18.22
CA HIS A 139 -4.26 12.72 -17.81
C HIS A 139 -3.78 11.73 -16.76
N ASP A 140 -2.48 11.46 -16.73
CA ASP A 140 -1.85 10.79 -15.59
C ASP A 140 -2.02 11.64 -14.32
N SER A 141 -2.06 10.99 -13.16
CA SER A 141 -1.77 11.66 -11.90
C SER A 141 -0.30 12.10 -11.87
N TRP A 142 0.02 13.10 -11.06
CA TRP A 142 1.42 13.48 -10.82
C TRP A 142 2.31 12.28 -10.51
N VAL A 143 1.84 11.38 -9.65
CA VAL A 143 2.57 10.18 -9.25
C VAL A 143 2.83 9.25 -10.43
N ALA A 144 1.82 8.97 -11.26
CA ALA A 144 1.97 8.11 -12.44
C ALA A 144 2.93 8.73 -13.48
N GLU A 145 2.80 10.05 -13.73
CA GLU A 145 3.69 10.79 -14.61
C GLU A 145 5.15 10.70 -14.15
N LYS A 146 5.42 10.95 -12.86
CA LYS A 146 6.77 10.87 -12.28
C LYS A 146 7.37 9.47 -12.34
N LEU A 147 6.56 8.44 -12.11
CA LEU A 147 7.00 7.04 -12.26
C LEU A 147 7.39 6.72 -13.71
N ARG A 148 6.58 7.15 -14.70
CA ARG A 148 6.91 6.98 -16.12
C ARG A 148 8.18 7.74 -16.51
N GLN A 149 8.33 8.98 -16.04
CA GLN A 149 9.55 9.78 -16.26
C GLN A 149 10.80 9.12 -15.64
N ALA A 150 10.65 8.41 -14.53
CA ALA A 150 11.71 7.62 -13.90
C ALA A 150 12.00 6.28 -14.62
N GLY A 151 11.26 5.93 -15.67
CA GLY A 151 11.43 4.71 -16.46
C GLY A 151 10.68 3.48 -15.93
N ALA A 152 9.76 3.64 -14.98
CA ALA A 152 8.99 2.53 -14.43
C ALA A 152 7.99 1.94 -15.45
N VAL A 153 7.73 0.63 -15.31
CA VAL A 153 6.63 -0.05 -16.00
C VAL A 153 5.43 -0.10 -15.07
N ILE A 154 4.38 0.68 -15.38
CA ILE A 154 3.11 0.58 -14.63
C ILE A 154 2.45 -0.74 -15.05
N LEU A 155 2.47 -1.71 -14.13
CA LEU A 155 2.04 -3.08 -14.40
C LEU A 155 0.52 -3.25 -14.32
N GLY A 156 -0.15 -2.41 -13.51
CA GLY A 156 -1.60 -2.53 -13.31
C GLY A 156 -2.12 -1.68 -12.14
N LYS A 157 -3.40 -1.90 -11.84
CA LYS A 157 -4.14 -1.26 -10.73
C LYS A 157 -4.49 -2.28 -9.66
N THR A 158 -4.20 -1.95 -8.40
CA THR A 158 -4.49 -2.82 -7.27
C THR A 158 -5.86 -2.57 -6.67
N ASN A 159 -6.46 -3.64 -6.16
CA ASN A 159 -7.70 -3.58 -5.38
C ASN A 159 -7.50 -2.75 -4.09
N LEU A 160 -8.60 -2.28 -3.54
CA LEU A 160 -8.61 -1.40 -2.37
C LEU A 160 -9.92 -1.58 -1.60
N SER A 161 -9.99 -1.11 -0.36
CA SER A 161 -11.28 -0.86 0.25
C SER A 161 -12.00 0.21 -0.57
N GLU A 162 -13.20 -0.06 -1.03
CA GLU A 162 -13.94 0.79 -1.96
C GLU A 162 -14.04 2.25 -1.48
N TRP A 163 -13.84 3.21 -2.42
CA TRP A 163 -13.73 4.64 -2.12
C TRP A 163 -12.69 4.97 -1.05
N ALA A 164 -11.57 4.22 -1.07
CA ALA A 164 -10.51 4.31 -0.06
C ALA A 164 -11.03 4.16 1.38
N ASN A 165 -12.04 3.29 1.58
CA ASN A 165 -12.74 3.01 2.83
C ASN A 165 -13.61 4.17 3.35
N TYR A 166 -14.02 5.09 2.46
CA TYR A 166 -14.86 6.23 2.84
C TYR A 166 -16.34 6.10 2.41
N ARG A 167 -16.73 4.90 1.95
CA ARG A 167 -18.09 4.57 1.57
C ARG A 167 -19.05 4.53 2.78
N ALA A 168 -18.66 3.79 3.81
CA ALA A 168 -19.47 3.50 4.99
C ALA A 168 -18.62 3.50 6.27
N SER A 169 -19.24 3.76 7.42
CA SER A 169 -18.60 3.67 8.74
C SER A 169 -18.39 2.21 9.16
N PHE A 170 -19.11 1.30 8.56
CA PHE A 170 -19.10 -0.14 8.83
C PHE A 170 -18.89 -0.91 7.53
N SER A 171 -17.68 -1.45 7.34
CA SER A 171 -17.29 -2.18 6.13
C SER A 171 -16.14 -3.15 6.45
N SER A 172 -15.81 -4.03 5.50
CA SER A 172 -14.62 -4.87 5.54
C SER A 172 -13.52 -4.27 4.67
N SER A 173 -12.35 -4.01 5.25
CA SER A 173 -11.20 -3.53 4.50
C SER A 173 -10.77 -4.52 3.42
N GLY A 174 -10.36 -4.01 2.27
CA GLY A 174 -9.97 -4.83 1.12
C GLY A 174 -11.13 -5.34 0.27
N TRP A 175 -12.37 -5.01 0.62
CA TRP A 175 -13.52 -5.28 -0.25
C TRP A 175 -13.81 -4.09 -1.16
N SER A 176 -14.13 -4.40 -2.42
CA SER A 176 -14.68 -3.44 -3.37
C SER A 176 -15.73 -4.10 -4.27
N GLY A 177 -16.70 -3.34 -4.76
CA GLY A 177 -17.74 -3.82 -5.65
C GLY A 177 -17.19 -4.39 -6.97
N LEU A 178 -16.07 -3.87 -7.42
CA LEU A 178 -15.42 -4.29 -8.68
C LEU A 178 -14.44 -5.47 -8.48
N GLY A 179 -13.59 -5.42 -7.43
CA GLY A 179 -12.53 -6.41 -7.22
C GLY A 179 -12.86 -7.51 -6.20
N GLY A 180 -14.02 -7.43 -5.51
CA GLY A 180 -14.34 -8.36 -4.41
C GLY A 180 -13.41 -8.17 -3.20
N GLN A 181 -13.24 -9.21 -2.38
CA GLN A 181 -12.44 -9.18 -1.16
C GLN A 181 -10.99 -9.60 -1.43
N THR A 182 -10.04 -8.72 -1.17
CA THR A 182 -8.61 -9.05 -1.13
C THR A 182 -8.30 -9.87 0.11
N LYS A 183 -7.51 -10.94 -0.03
CA LYS A 183 -7.12 -11.85 1.05
C LYS A 183 -5.72 -11.51 1.58
N ASN A 184 -5.47 -11.80 2.86
CA ASN A 184 -4.13 -11.67 3.45
C ASN A 184 -3.22 -12.82 2.97
N PRO A 185 -2.01 -12.55 2.44
CA PRO A 185 -1.16 -13.60 1.87
C PRO A 185 -0.51 -14.51 2.92
N TYR A 186 -0.44 -14.09 4.18
CA TYR A 186 0.09 -14.94 5.25
C TYR A 186 -0.94 -16.00 5.67
N VAL A 187 -2.20 -15.57 5.86
CA VAL A 187 -3.31 -16.43 6.27
C VAL A 187 -4.56 -15.97 5.52
N LEU A 188 -5.06 -16.80 4.61
CA LEU A 188 -6.05 -16.43 3.59
C LEU A 188 -7.43 -16.06 4.14
N ASP A 189 -7.78 -16.50 5.35
CA ASP A 189 -9.03 -16.13 6.02
C ASP A 189 -8.91 -14.83 6.85
N ARG A 190 -7.71 -14.20 6.86
CA ARG A 190 -7.46 -12.94 7.55
C ARG A 190 -7.62 -11.73 6.63
N ASN A 191 -8.01 -10.62 7.23
CA ASN A 191 -8.17 -9.35 6.54
C ASN A 191 -6.78 -8.73 6.25
N PRO A 192 -6.52 -8.22 5.04
CA PRO A 192 -5.27 -7.54 4.71
C PRO A 192 -5.17 -6.11 5.27
N CYS A 193 -6.19 -5.62 5.99
CA CYS A 193 -6.43 -4.21 6.28
C CYS A 193 -6.54 -3.36 4.99
N GLY A 194 -6.69 -2.06 5.12
CA GLY A 194 -6.87 -1.16 3.98
C GLY A 194 -6.65 0.32 4.36
N SER A 195 -6.92 1.19 3.43
CA SER A 195 -7.58 0.94 2.15
C SER A 195 -6.64 0.53 1.00
N SER A 196 -5.30 0.64 1.12
CA SER A 196 -4.34 0.19 0.09
C SER A 196 -4.08 -1.32 0.19
N SER A 197 -5.14 -2.12 0.27
CA SER A 197 -5.10 -3.56 0.53
C SER A 197 -4.35 -4.32 -0.55
N GLY A 198 -4.75 -4.14 -1.80
CA GLY A 198 -4.13 -4.82 -2.94
C GLY A 198 -2.67 -4.42 -3.14
N SER A 199 -2.32 -3.13 -2.94
CA SER A 199 -0.91 -2.68 -3.02
C SER A 199 -0.02 -3.40 -2.00
N ALA A 200 -0.50 -3.52 -0.75
CA ALA A 200 0.24 -4.22 0.30
C ALA A 200 0.36 -5.73 0.04
N VAL A 201 -0.74 -6.36 -0.35
CA VAL A 201 -0.79 -7.80 -0.66
C VAL A 201 0.09 -8.13 -1.85
N ALA A 202 0.01 -7.35 -2.93
CA ALA A 202 0.82 -7.56 -4.14
C ALA A 202 2.33 -7.49 -3.85
N VAL A 203 2.77 -6.48 -3.09
CA VAL A 203 4.19 -6.36 -2.66
C VAL A 203 4.58 -7.53 -1.77
N SER A 204 3.75 -7.87 -0.79
CA SER A 204 4.02 -8.96 0.15
C SER A 204 4.13 -10.31 -0.54
N ALA A 205 3.30 -10.57 -1.54
CA ALA A 205 3.22 -11.84 -2.29
C ALA A 205 4.15 -11.90 -3.51
N ASN A 206 5.07 -10.93 -3.69
CA ASN A 206 5.98 -10.86 -4.85
C ASN A 206 5.24 -10.82 -6.21
N LEU A 207 4.18 -10.01 -6.32
CA LEU A 207 3.43 -9.77 -7.58
C LEU A 207 3.89 -8.51 -8.31
N CYS A 208 4.79 -7.74 -7.70
CA CYS A 208 5.47 -6.57 -8.28
C CYS A 208 6.77 -6.29 -7.51
N ALA A 209 7.61 -5.45 -8.07
CA ALA A 209 8.80 -4.98 -7.35
C ALA A 209 8.39 -4.07 -6.19
N VAL A 210 7.57 -3.07 -6.47
CA VAL A 210 7.07 -2.07 -5.52
C VAL A 210 5.65 -1.64 -5.91
N ALA A 211 4.91 -1.02 -4.97
CA ALA A 211 3.60 -0.45 -5.24
C ALA A 211 3.43 0.94 -4.62
N ILE A 212 2.42 1.65 -5.09
CA ILE A 212 1.98 2.92 -4.51
C ILE A 212 0.63 2.72 -3.84
N GLY A 213 0.54 3.18 -2.60
CA GLY A 213 -0.71 3.32 -1.87
C GLY A 213 -1.13 4.77 -1.70
N THR A 214 -2.30 4.99 -1.09
CA THR A 214 -2.74 6.31 -0.63
C THR A 214 -3.24 6.22 0.79
N GLU A 215 -3.07 7.28 1.54
CA GLU A 215 -3.53 7.36 2.92
C GLU A 215 -4.17 8.71 3.23
N THR A 216 -5.33 8.64 3.87
CA THR A 216 -5.98 9.75 4.57
C THR A 216 -5.81 9.57 6.08
N TRP A 217 -6.06 8.33 6.55
CA TRP A 217 -5.92 7.94 7.96
C TRP A 217 -5.66 6.43 8.06
N GLY A 218 -4.39 6.05 8.08
CA GLY A 218 -3.94 4.66 8.26
C GLY A 218 -3.90 3.79 6.99
N SER A 219 -4.29 4.31 5.83
CA SER A 219 -4.52 3.50 4.62
C SER A 219 -3.26 3.02 3.87
N ILE A 220 -2.06 3.44 4.27
CA ILE A 220 -0.78 2.84 3.92
C ILE A 220 -0.26 2.03 5.12
N MET A 221 -0.30 2.63 6.31
CA MET A 221 0.28 2.07 7.52
C MET A 221 -0.40 0.76 7.93
N CYS A 222 -1.74 0.73 7.99
CA CYS A 222 -2.46 -0.46 8.42
C CYS A 222 -2.25 -1.67 7.48
N PRO A 223 -2.43 -1.55 6.15
CA PRO A 223 -2.15 -2.67 5.27
C PRO A 223 -0.66 -3.05 5.24
N SER A 224 0.28 -2.11 5.44
CA SER A 224 1.70 -2.44 5.58
C SER A 224 1.97 -3.28 6.82
N ASN A 225 1.34 -2.94 7.97
CA ASN A 225 1.38 -3.74 9.20
C ASN A 225 0.84 -5.15 8.98
N ALA A 226 -0.36 -5.28 8.41
CA ALA A 226 -1.06 -6.55 8.26
C ALA A 226 -0.42 -7.49 7.21
N ASN A 227 0.40 -6.96 6.31
CA ASN A 227 1.04 -7.72 5.22
C ASN A 227 2.57 -7.75 5.34
N GLY A 228 3.14 -7.32 6.48
CA GLY A 228 4.56 -7.47 6.79
C GLY A 228 5.50 -6.78 5.79
N ILE A 229 5.16 -5.57 5.34
CA ILE A 229 5.94 -4.77 4.40
C ILE A 229 6.30 -3.41 4.97
N VAL A 230 7.18 -2.70 4.28
CA VAL A 230 7.49 -1.30 4.56
C VAL A 230 6.46 -0.41 3.87
N GLY A 231 5.94 0.58 4.59
CA GLY A 231 5.08 1.62 4.03
C GLY A 231 5.53 2.99 4.50
N ILE A 232 5.53 3.97 3.62
CA ILE A 232 5.77 5.38 3.99
C ILE A 232 4.52 6.20 3.68
N LYS A 233 3.96 6.82 4.71
CA LYS A 233 3.06 7.96 4.57
C LYS A 233 3.89 9.23 4.67
N PRO A 234 4.15 9.93 3.56
CA PRO A 234 4.94 11.17 3.62
C PRO A 234 4.18 12.30 4.34
N THR A 235 4.87 13.38 4.62
CA THR A 235 4.26 14.67 4.97
C THR A 235 3.28 15.08 3.88
N VAL A 236 2.08 15.54 4.29
CA VAL A 236 1.05 16.02 3.35
C VAL A 236 1.58 17.20 2.53
N GLY A 237 1.67 17.00 1.21
CA GLY A 237 2.25 17.96 0.28
C GLY A 237 3.72 17.66 -0.10
N LEU A 238 4.34 16.58 0.41
CA LEU A 238 5.62 16.10 -0.13
C LEU A 238 5.42 15.52 -1.53
N TRP A 239 4.40 14.72 -1.71
CA TRP A 239 3.90 14.25 -3.00
C TRP A 239 2.60 14.96 -3.36
N SER A 240 2.43 15.26 -4.65
CA SER A 240 1.16 15.81 -5.15
C SER A 240 0.06 14.76 -5.14
N ARG A 241 -1.18 15.25 -4.95
CA ARG A 241 -2.41 14.45 -4.98
C ARG A 241 -3.23 14.71 -6.24
N SER A 242 -2.72 15.52 -7.18
CA SER A 242 -3.43 15.73 -8.45
C SER A 242 -3.58 14.44 -9.23
N GLY A 243 -4.81 14.19 -9.71
CA GLY A 243 -5.18 12.96 -10.38
C GLY A 243 -5.37 11.75 -9.44
N ILE A 244 -5.61 11.98 -8.14
CA ILE A 244 -6.00 10.93 -7.19
C ILE A 244 -7.44 11.19 -6.75
N ILE A 245 -8.29 10.14 -6.75
CA ILE A 245 -9.66 10.25 -6.19
C ILE A 245 -9.53 10.64 -4.72
N PRO A 246 -10.05 11.82 -4.30
CA PRO A 246 -9.80 12.39 -2.99
C PRO A 246 -10.72 11.87 -1.90
N ILE A 247 -10.27 11.97 -0.65
CA ILE A 247 -11.12 12.02 0.54
C ILE A 247 -10.97 13.40 1.18
N SER A 248 -9.74 13.84 1.43
CA SER A 248 -9.48 15.04 2.24
C SER A 248 -8.30 15.84 1.73
N TYR A 249 -8.51 17.11 1.42
CA TYR A 249 -7.42 18.04 1.09
C TYR A 249 -6.45 18.26 2.24
N THR A 250 -6.88 18.00 3.46
CA THR A 250 -6.10 18.24 4.68
C THR A 250 -5.19 17.07 5.02
N GLN A 251 -5.62 15.83 4.73
CA GLN A 251 -4.97 14.60 5.22
C GLN A 251 -4.43 13.69 4.13
N ASP A 252 -4.96 13.76 2.89
CA ASP A 252 -4.57 12.82 1.82
C ASP A 252 -3.10 12.96 1.41
N THR A 253 -2.49 11.81 1.17
CA THR A 253 -1.19 11.67 0.50
C THR A 253 -1.12 10.33 -0.22
N ALA A 254 -0.25 10.22 -1.24
CA ALA A 254 0.21 8.94 -1.77
C ALA A 254 1.59 8.62 -1.16
N GLY A 255 1.99 7.35 -1.21
CA GLY A 255 3.30 6.97 -0.70
C GLY A 255 3.74 5.56 -1.08
N PRO A 256 5.05 5.27 -0.90
CA PRO A 256 5.67 4.00 -1.20
C PRO A 256 5.15 2.84 -0.34
N MET A 257 4.98 1.67 -0.97
CA MET A 257 4.75 0.38 -0.32
C MET A 257 5.73 -0.64 -0.91
N THR A 258 6.65 -1.17 -0.10
CA THR A 258 7.81 -1.93 -0.56
C THR A 258 8.16 -3.05 0.41
N ARG A 259 9.06 -3.97 0.01
CA ARG A 259 9.57 -5.01 0.92
C ARG A 259 10.69 -4.51 1.84
N THR A 260 11.44 -3.49 1.41
CA THR A 260 12.60 -2.96 2.14
C THR A 260 12.53 -1.44 2.32
N VAL A 261 13.16 -0.92 3.37
CA VAL A 261 13.31 0.54 3.56
C VAL A 261 14.17 1.15 2.44
N GLY A 262 15.13 0.39 1.90
CA GLY A 262 15.95 0.83 0.77
C GLY A 262 15.12 1.15 -0.47
N ASP A 263 14.23 0.23 -0.89
CA ASP A 263 13.34 0.45 -2.02
C ASP A 263 12.35 1.59 -1.75
N ALA A 264 11.86 1.72 -0.50
CA ALA A 264 10.98 2.82 -0.10
C ALA A 264 11.68 4.18 -0.22
N ALA A 265 12.96 4.28 0.16
CA ALA A 265 13.76 5.49 0.05
C ALA A 265 14.01 5.89 -1.43
N ILE A 266 14.29 4.90 -2.31
CA ILE A 266 14.40 5.15 -3.76
C ILE A 266 13.08 5.73 -4.27
N LEU A 267 11.97 5.06 -3.95
CA LEU A 267 10.66 5.41 -4.48
C LEU A 267 10.16 6.77 -3.96
N LEU A 268 10.48 7.11 -2.70
CA LEU A 268 10.05 8.36 -2.08
C LEU A 268 10.56 9.60 -2.84
N GLY A 269 11.79 9.58 -3.35
CA GLY A 269 12.38 10.68 -4.09
C GLY A 269 11.73 10.94 -5.45
N ILE A 270 11.11 9.91 -6.05
CA ILE A 270 10.63 9.96 -7.44
C ILE A 270 9.51 10.97 -7.66
N ALA A 271 8.53 11.04 -6.74
CA ALA A 271 7.33 11.85 -6.95
C ALA A 271 7.33 13.16 -6.14
N THR A 272 8.51 13.54 -5.60
CA THR A 272 8.68 14.85 -4.96
C THR A 272 8.67 15.99 -5.97
N GLY A 273 8.43 17.20 -5.49
CA GLY A 273 8.44 18.42 -6.31
C GLY A 273 7.18 19.27 -6.14
N ILE A 274 7.15 20.41 -6.84
CA ILE A 274 6.04 21.35 -6.77
C ILE A 274 5.13 21.14 -7.98
N ASP A 275 3.87 20.81 -7.69
CA ASP A 275 2.80 20.70 -8.68
C ASP A 275 1.87 21.92 -8.59
N VAL A 276 1.69 22.62 -9.70
CA VAL A 276 0.80 23.79 -9.79
C VAL A 276 -0.67 23.43 -9.55
N ASN A 277 -1.04 22.17 -9.79
CA ASN A 277 -2.39 21.65 -9.59
C ASN A 277 -2.67 21.22 -8.14
N ASP A 278 -1.62 21.08 -7.31
CA ASP A 278 -1.74 20.82 -5.87
C ASP A 278 -0.97 21.84 -5.05
N LYS A 279 -1.64 22.90 -4.63
CA LYS A 279 -1.05 24.00 -3.86
C LYS A 279 -0.38 23.57 -2.54
N LYS A 280 -0.70 22.38 -2.00
CA LYS A 280 -0.02 21.87 -0.78
C LYS A 280 1.44 21.61 -1.02
N THR A 281 1.82 21.22 -2.25
CA THR A 281 3.22 20.92 -2.60
C THR A 281 4.14 22.15 -2.51
N VAL A 282 3.60 23.37 -2.58
CA VAL A 282 4.39 24.61 -2.41
C VAL A 282 5.08 24.65 -1.04
N LYS A 283 4.50 24.01 -0.01
CA LYS A 283 5.09 23.94 1.34
C LYS A 283 6.34 23.08 1.39
N SER A 284 6.51 22.17 0.45
CA SER A 284 7.71 21.32 0.35
C SER A 284 8.92 22.01 -0.28
N LYS A 285 8.74 23.23 -0.82
CA LYS A 285 9.84 24.00 -1.43
C LYS A 285 11.05 24.09 -0.50
N ASN A 286 12.24 23.73 -0.99
CA ASN A 286 13.50 23.66 -0.25
C ASN A 286 13.52 22.64 0.92
N LYS A 287 12.55 21.72 0.98
CA LYS A 287 12.46 20.65 2.01
C LYS A 287 12.42 19.26 1.41
N TYR A 288 11.85 19.11 0.20
CA TYR A 288 11.87 17.83 -0.50
C TYR A 288 13.28 17.52 -1.03
N LEU A 289 13.58 16.24 -1.10
CA LEU A 289 14.79 15.69 -1.69
C LEU A 289 14.41 14.81 -2.87
N GLU A 290 15.26 14.78 -3.90
CA GLU A 290 15.12 13.87 -5.03
C GLU A 290 15.75 12.50 -4.74
N ASP A 291 16.59 12.41 -3.70
CA ASP A 291 17.30 11.20 -3.31
C ASP A 291 17.33 11.04 -1.78
N TYR A 292 16.50 10.13 -1.27
CA TYR A 292 16.45 9.75 0.14
C TYR A 292 17.38 8.58 0.48
N THR A 293 18.03 7.95 -0.49
CA THR A 293 18.95 6.83 -0.24
C THR A 293 20.19 7.25 0.54
N LYS A 294 20.49 8.53 0.54
CA LYS A 294 21.58 9.14 1.35
C LYS A 294 21.41 8.95 2.86
N TYR A 295 20.19 8.65 3.29
CA TYR A 295 19.84 8.43 4.69
C TYR A 295 19.73 6.94 5.06
N LEU A 296 20.15 6.02 4.19
CA LEU A 296 20.23 4.59 4.47
C LEU A 296 21.48 4.30 5.31
N ASN A 297 21.43 4.68 6.59
CA ASN A 297 22.51 4.53 7.55
C ASN A 297 22.23 3.37 8.50
N PRO A 298 23.03 2.28 8.49
CA PRO A 298 22.83 1.15 9.40
C PRO A 298 23.06 1.52 10.88
N ASN A 299 23.77 2.64 11.15
CA ASN A 299 23.99 3.18 12.50
C ASN A 299 23.05 4.37 12.79
N GLY A 300 21.99 4.55 12.03
CA GLY A 300 21.08 5.70 12.12
C GLY A 300 20.27 5.80 13.42
N LEU A 301 20.45 4.86 14.37
CA LEU A 301 19.87 4.87 15.70
C LEU A 301 20.80 5.45 16.79
N GLU A 302 22.10 5.56 16.52
CA GLU A 302 23.06 6.08 17.49
C GLU A 302 22.71 7.51 17.92
N GLY A 303 22.54 7.72 19.22
CA GLY A 303 22.23 9.03 19.84
C GLY A 303 20.82 9.55 19.56
N LYS A 304 19.95 8.81 18.84
CA LYS A 304 18.56 9.23 18.62
C LYS A 304 17.75 9.17 19.90
N ARG A 305 16.91 10.18 20.11
CA ARG A 305 15.95 10.27 21.23
C ARG A 305 14.55 9.95 20.71
N ILE A 306 14.01 8.79 21.09
CA ILE A 306 12.77 8.25 20.53
C ILE A 306 11.70 8.14 21.63
N GLY A 307 10.56 8.80 21.40
CA GLY A 307 9.43 8.76 22.33
C GLY A 307 8.56 7.51 22.10
N TYR A 308 8.54 6.58 23.05
CA TYR A 308 7.61 5.44 23.02
C TYR A 308 6.24 5.86 23.51
N VAL A 309 5.24 5.83 22.61
CA VAL A 309 3.86 6.25 22.93
C VAL A 309 3.04 5.06 23.42
N LYS A 310 2.64 5.08 24.70
CA LYS A 310 1.99 3.96 25.41
C LYS A 310 0.48 3.85 25.23
N THR A 311 -0.16 4.71 24.42
CA THR A 311 -1.64 4.77 24.31
C THR A 311 -2.35 3.45 23.96
N VAL A 312 -1.62 2.50 23.38
CA VAL A 312 -2.14 1.18 22.98
C VAL A 312 -1.59 0.03 23.84
N GLU A 313 -0.71 0.31 24.80
CA GLU A 313 -0.19 -0.70 25.72
C GLU A 313 -1.32 -1.32 26.56
N GLY A 314 -1.26 -2.63 26.78
CA GLY A 314 -2.29 -3.39 27.50
C GLY A 314 -3.49 -3.82 26.64
N LYS A 315 -3.65 -3.29 25.41
CA LYS A 315 -4.75 -3.72 24.54
C LYS A 315 -4.58 -5.14 23.99
N ASN A 316 -3.34 -5.59 23.80
CA ASN A 316 -3.00 -6.95 23.38
C ASN A 316 -1.62 -7.34 23.93
N HIS A 317 -1.58 -8.26 24.90
CA HIS A 317 -0.34 -8.68 25.55
C HIS A 317 0.72 -9.24 24.59
N ARG A 318 0.32 -9.88 23.48
CA ARG A 318 1.26 -10.43 22.49
C ARG A 318 1.91 -9.33 21.66
N VAL A 319 1.18 -8.26 21.35
CA VAL A 319 1.73 -7.05 20.73
C VAL A 319 2.66 -6.35 21.72
N ASP A 320 2.30 -6.31 23.02
CA ASP A 320 3.13 -5.71 24.08
C ASP A 320 4.47 -6.44 24.25
N ILE A 321 4.50 -7.76 24.10
CA ILE A 321 5.75 -8.55 24.08
C ILE A 321 6.63 -8.14 22.90
N LEU A 322 6.06 -8.01 21.70
CA LEU A 322 6.82 -7.64 20.52
C LEU A 322 7.38 -6.22 20.61
N ILE A 323 6.57 -5.24 21.05
CA ILE A 323 7.07 -3.85 21.14
C ILE A 323 8.14 -3.72 22.22
N LYS A 324 8.01 -4.41 23.38
CA LYS A 324 9.06 -4.41 24.41
C LYS A 324 10.39 -4.96 23.89
N LYS A 325 10.34 -6.03 23.08
CA LYS A 325 11.53 -6.54 22.39
C LYS A 325 12.10 -5.50 21.43
N ALA A 326 11.26 -4.91 20.58
CA ALA A 326 11.68 -3.89 19.62
C ALA A 326 12.32 -2.66 20.31
N LEU A 327 11.76 -2.22 21.46
CA LEU A 327 12.36 -1.13 22.24
C LEU A 327 13.75 -1.50 22.79
N ASN A 328 13.98 -2.77 23.13
CA ASN A 328 15.32 -3.23 23.52
C ASN A 328 16.28 -3.26 22.32
N ASP A 329 15.82 -3.74 21.16
CA ASP A 329 16.63 -3.72 19.91
C ASP A 329 17.04 -2.27 19.55
N LEU A 330 16.16 -1.28 19.74
CA LEU A 330 16.44 0.14 19.54
C LEU A 330 17.50 0.65 20.55
N ARG A 331 17.37 0.31 21.83
CA ARG A 331 18.36 0.69 22.87
C ARG A 331 19.74 0.08 22.62
N GLU A 332 19.79 -1.20 22.24
CA GLU A 332 21.03 -1.88 21.89
C GLU A 332 21.71 -1.26 20.65
N SER A 333 20.92 -0.61 19.79
CA SER A 333 21.42 0.12 18.63
C SER A 333 21.77 1.60 18.91
N GLY A 334 21.80 2.00 20.19
CA GLY A 334 22.26 3.31 20.65
C GLY A 334 21.18 4.38 20.80
N ALA A 335 19.89 4.05 20.68
CA ALA A 335 18.82 5.01 20.89
C ALA A 335 18.44 5.15 22.38
N GLU A 336 18.13 6.38 22.79
CA GLU A 336 17.48 6.66 24.08
C GLU A 336 15.96 6.60 23.91
N ILE A 337 15.29 5.76 24.70
CA ILE A 337 13.83 5.60 24.67
C ILE A 337 13.19 6.33 25.84
N ILE A 338 12.33 7.30 25.53
CA ILE A 338 11.57 8.10 26.48
C ILE A 338 10.11 7.67 26.43
N GLU A 339 9.53 7.30 27.59
CA GLU A 339 8.12 6.92 27.65
C GLU A 339 7.20 8.13 27.58
N ILE A 340 6.18 8.05 26.72
CA ILE A 340 5.18 9.10 26.48
C ILE A 340 3.79 8.50 26.70
N ASP A 341 3.04 9.01 27.66
CA ASP A 341 1.70 8.51 27.97
C ASP A 341 0.71 8.83 26.87
N ASN A 342 0.71 10.08 26.36
CA ASN A 342 -0.15 10.51 25.27
C ASN A 342 0.42 11.74 24.55
N ILE A 343 0.16 11.82 23.25
CA ILE A 343 0.50 12.97 22.40
C ILE A 343 -0.66 13.97 22.38
N PHE A 344 -1.89 13.51 22.08
CA PHE A 344 -3.07 14.36 21.98
C PHE A 344 -3.74 14.51 23.34
N GLN A 345 -3.92 15.76 23.76
CA GLN A 345 -4.58 16.08 25.02
C GLN A 345 -6.10 16.13 24.85
N LYS A 346 -6.82 15.54 25.78
CA LYS A 346 -8.26 15.77 25.91
C LYS A 346 -8.47 17.11 26.61
N ILE A 347 -9.15 18.03 25.95
CA ILE A 347 -9.52 19.33 26.50
C ILE A 347 -10.99 19.25 26.91
N GLU A 348 -11.29 19.64 28.14
CA GLU A 348 -12.66 19.66 28.64
C GLU A 348 -13.56 20.58 27.79
N ASN A 349 -14.77 20.13 27.50
CA ASN A 349 -15.77 20.82 26.67
C ASN A 349 -15.37 21.05 25.20
N LYS A 350 -14.34 20.37 24.68
CA LYS A 350 -14.00 20.34 23.26
C LYS A 350 -14.18 18.95 22.66
N LYS A 351 -14.51 18.89 21.36
CA LYS A 351 -14.44 17.66 20.57
C LYS A 351 -13.00 17.14 20.52
N SER A 352 -12.83 15.85 20.35
CA SER A 352 -11.51 15.24 20.11
C SER A 352 -10.97 15.63 18.75
N ALA A 353 -9.67 15.44 18.53
CA ALA A 353 -9.05 15.66 17.23
C ALA A 353 -9.66 14.78 16.15
N GLU A 354 -10.06 13.55 16.52
CA GLU A 354 -10.71 12.56 15.64
C GLU A 354 -12.11 13.02 15.21
N GLU A 355 -12.90 13.57 16.11
CA GLU A 355 -14.24 14.09 15.80
C GLU A 355 -14.15 15.29 14.84
N TYR A 356 -13.19 16.18 15.03
CA TYR A 356 -12.92 17.28 14.08
C TYR A 356 -12.45 16.75 12.73
N ALA A 357 -11.59 15.75 12.71
CA ALA A 357 -11.10 15.15 11.46
C ALA A 357 -12.24 14.50 10.65
N ILE A 358 -13.17 13.79 11.30
CA ILE A 358 -14.36 13.20 10.65
C ILE A 358 -15.22 14.31 10.01
N GLU A 359 -15.41 15.41 10.71
CA GLU A 359 -16.17 16.57 10.20
C GLU A 359 -15.49 17.20 8.98
N ILE A 360 -14.17 17.42 9.03
CA ILE A 360 -13.38 17.96 7.92
C ILE A 360 -13.46 17.04 6.71
N MET A 361 -13.22 15.73 6.90
CA MET A 361 -13.27 14.75 5.80
C MET A 361 -14.65 14.75 5.12
N ALA A 362 -15.74 14.87 5.88
CA ALA A 362 -17.08 14.86 5.30
C ALA A 362 -17.31 16.04 4.35
N HIS A 363 -16.86 17.25 4.72
CA HIS A 363 -16.95 18.44 3.86
C HIS A 363 -16.02 18.34 2.64
N GLU A 364 -14.77 17.90 2.87
CA GLU A 364 -13.74 17.84 1.82
C GLU A 364 -14.00 16.74 0.81
N PHE A 365 -14.60 15.61 1.20
CA PHE A 365 -14.98 14.53 0.30
C PHE A 365 -16.01 14.97 -0.74
N LYS A 366 -17.07 15.68 -0.31
CA LYS A 366 -18.09 16.22 -1.21
C LYS A 366 -17.50 17.18 -2.25
N ASP A 367 -16.76 18.18 -1.78
CA ASP A 367 -16.14 19.19 -2.65
C ASP A 367 -15.06 18.55 -3.56
N GLY A 368 -14.26 17.65 -3.00
CA GLY A 368 -13.19 16.96 -3.70
C GLY A 368 -13.68 16.08 -4.84
N LEU A 369 -14.69 15.26 -4.62
CA LEU A 369 -15.26 14.40 -5.67
C LEU A 369 -15.87 15.22 -6.80
N LYS A 370 -16.59 16.29 -6.48
CA LYS A 370 -17.13 17.19 -7.50
C LYS A 370 -16.03 17.74 -8.41
N LYS A 371 -14.93 18.24 -7.83
CA LYS A 371 -13.78 18.76 -8.59
C LYS A 371 -13.06 17.66 -9.36
N TYR A 372 -12.90 16.48 -8.78
CA TYR A 372 -12.29 15.34 -9.44
C TYR A 372 -13.07 14.95 -10.71
N PHE A 373 -14.39 14.76 -10.60
CA PHE A 373 -15.21 14.41 -11.76
C PHE A 373 -15.23 15.51 -12.81
N GLN A 374 -15.28 16.78 -12.41
CA GLN A 374 -15.16 17.90 -13.35
C GLN A 374 -13.82 17.89 -14.12
N ALA A 375 -12.71 17.50 -13.46
CA ALA A 375 -11.39 17.41 -14.08
C ALA A 375 -11.27 16.26 -15.09
N LEU A 376 -12.11 15.21 -14.99
CA LEU A 376 -12.20 14.15 -16.00
C LEU A 376 -12.84 14.62 -17.31
N GLY A 377 -13.54 15.77 -17.30
CA GLY A 377 -14.21 16.34 -18.47
C GLY A 377 -15.21 15.37 -19.11
N PRO A 378 -15.20 15.20 -20.45
CA PRO A 378 -16.14 14.31 -21.15
C PRO A 378 -16.03 12.84 -20.76
N SER A 379 -14.93 12.40 -20.11
CA SER A 379 -14.73 11.04 -19.64
C SER A 379 -15.44 10.76 -18.31
N ALA A 380 -16.03 11.77 -17.65
CA ALA A 380 -16.72 11.59 -16.40
C ALA A 380 -18.00 10.77 -16.59
N THR A 381 -18.09 9.63 -15.91
CA THR A 381 -19.30 8.78 -15.85
C THR A 381 -20.21 9.14 -14.69
N VAL A 382 -19.71 9.97 -13.76
CA VAL A 382 -20.36 10.47 -12.55
C VAL A 382 -20.09 11.96 -12.44
N LEU A 383 -21.07 12.74 -11.97
CA LEU A 383 -20.99 14.20 -11.96
C LEU A 383 -20.53 14.77 -10.61
N ASP A 384 -21.03 14.19 -9.52
CA ASP A 384 -20.76 14.61 -8.14
C ASP A 384 -21.08 13.47 -7.15
N LEU A 385 -20.96 13.75 -5.85
CA LEU A 385 -21.22 12.77 -4.80
C LEU A 385 -22.68 12.30 -4.77
N GLY A 386 -23.64 13.22 -5.02
CA GLY A 386 -25.08 12.88 -5.06
C GLY A 386 -25.38 11.89 -6.19
N ASP A 387 -24.80 12.12 -7.38
CA ASP A 387 -24.92 11.22 -8.52
C ASP A 387 -24.23 9.87 -8.24
N ALA A 388 -23.03 9.87 -7.62
CA ALA A 388 -22.34 8.65 -7.19
C ALA A 388 -23.20 7.79 -6.25
N ILE A 389 -23.82 8.42 -5.23
CA ILE A 389 -24.71 7.74 -4.30
C ILE A 389 -25.89 7.10 -5.05
N LYS A 390 -26.54 7.86 -5.94
CA LYS A 390 -27.68 7.39 -6.72
C LYS A 390 -27.33 6.21 -7.60
N GLN A 391 -26.23 6.29 -8.36
CA GLN A 391 -25.78 5.20 -9.23
C GLN A 391 -25.39 3.95 -8.42
N THR A 392 -24.68 4.10 -7.30
CA THR A 392 -24.31 3.01 -6.41
C THR A 392 -25.56 2.29 -5.85
N GLN A 393 -26.60 3.04 -5.45
CA GLN A 393 -27.84 2.46 -4.93
C GLN A 393 -28.61 1.63 -5.96
N LEU A 394 -28.39 1.85 -7.25
CA LEU A 394 -29.01 1.10 -8.34
C LEU A 394 -28.25 -0.19 -8.71
N ASP A 395 -27.00 -0.34 -8.26
CA ASP A 395 -26.18 -1.54 -8.52
C ASP A 395 -26.30 -2.52 -7.34
N SER A 396 -26.89 -3.69 -7.59
CA SER A 396 -27.15 -4.70 -6.56
C SER A 396 -25.89 -5.32 -5.96
N ILE A 397 -24.78 -5.34 -6.72
CA ILE A 397 -23.48 -5.85 -6.22
C ILE A 397 -22.85 -4.81 -5.30
N GLU A 398 -22.94 -3.53 -5.66
CA GLU A 398 -22.49 -2.44 -4.81
C GLU A 398 -23.20 -2.42 -3.46
N MET A 399 -24.48 -2.72 -3.43
CA MET A 399 -25.32 -2.72 -2.22
C MET A 399 -25.38 -4.06 -1.49
N LEU A 400 -24.55 -5.06 -1.87
CA LEU A 400 -24.67 -6.42 -1.35
C LEU A 400 -24.34 -6.53 0.15
N TYR A 401 -23.32 -5.82 0.62
CA TYR A 401 -22.82 -5.96 1.99
C TYR A 401 -22.90 -4.68 2.82
N PHE A 402 -22.57 -3.53 2.24
CA PHE A 402 -22.35 -2.32 2.99
C PHE A 402 -23.24 -1.17 2.51
N ASN A 403 -23.62 -0.30 3.45
CA ASN A 403 -24.40 0.90 3.17
C ASN A 403 -23.53 2.07 2.64
N LEU A 404 -24.10 3.27 2.60
CA LEU A 404 -23.48 4.50 2.09
C LEU A 404 -23.56 5.64 3.13
N ASP A 405 -23.51 5.32 4.42
CA ASP A 405 -23.77 6.31 5.47
C ASP A 405 -22.74 7.46 5.51
N ARG A 406 -21.43 7.17 5.30
CA ARG A 406 -20.41 8.22 5.19
C ARG A 406 -20.61 9.10 3.96
N MET A 407 -20.89 8.50 2.80
CA MET A 407 -21.18 9.24 1.58
C MET A 407 -22.40 10.14 1.75
N LYS A 408 -23.49 9.62 2.32
CA LYS A 408 -24.74 10.40 2.60
C LYS A 408 -24.50 11.51 3.62
N ASN A 409 -23.73 11.23 4.69
CA ASN A 409 -23.33 12.27 5.64
C ASN A 409 -22.54 13.37 4.95
N SER A 410 -21.57 13.02 4.09
CA SER A 410 -20.80 14.01 3.34
C SER A 410 -21.67 14.82 2.38
N GLU A 411 -22.63 14.18 1.68
CA GLU A 411 -23.55 14.89 0.77
C GLU A 411 -24.42 15.92 1.50
N SER A 412 -24.76 15.67 2.76
CA SER A 412 -25.54 16.60 3.58
C SER A 412 -24.74 17.84 4.05
N LYS A 413 -23.40 17.85 3.89
CA LYS A 413 -22.55 18.94 4.39
C LYS A 413 -22.65 20.20 3.53
N ASN A 414 -22.47 21.34 4.20
CA ASN A 414 -22.33 22.65 3.56
C ASN A 414 -20.98 22.74 2.80
N ASP A 415 -20.76 23.88 2.12
CA ASP A 415 -19.50 24.14 1.43
C ASP A 415 -18.32 24.39 2.39
N LEU A 416 -17.10 24.46 1.84
CA LEU A 416 -15.86 24.69 2.60
C LEU A 416 -15.74 26.12 3.18
N LYS A 417 -16.72 27.03 2.95
CA LYS A 417 -16.79 28.35 3.57
C LYS A 417 -17.58 28.33 4.87
N SER A 418 -18.26 27.22 5.17
CA SER A 418 -19.07 27.10 6.39
C SER A 418 -18.24 27.34 7.65
N LYS A 419 -18.88 27.90 8.66
CA LYS A 419 -18.27 28.18 9.97
C LYS A 419 -17.79 26.84 10.62
N GLU A 420 -18.64 25.84 10.56
CA GLU A 420 -18.38 24.50 11.13
C GLU A 420 -17.10 23.87 10.57
N TYR A 421 -16.90 23.89 9.25
CA TYR A 421 -15.70 23.38 8.60
C TYR A 421 -14.45 24.17 9.04
N ASN A 422 -14.51 25.51 8.99
CA ASN A 422 -13.35 26.34 9.30
C ASN A 422 -12.93 26.24 10.78
N GLU A 423 -13.90 26.19 11.71
CA GLU A 423 -13.62 25.97 13.14
C GLU A 423 -13.01 24.58 13.37
N SER A 424 -13.58 23.52 12.74
CA SER A 424 -13.04 22.17 12.84
C SER A 424 -11.60 22.09 12.34
N LEU A 425 -11.27 22.74 11.24
CA LEU A 425 -9.93 22.77 10.67
C LEU A 425 -8.91 23.44 11.61
N LEU A 426 -9.27 24.57 12.21
CA LEU A 426 -8.41 25.29 13.16
C LEU A 426 -8.18 24.49 14.44
N GLU A 427 -9.25 23.94 15.02
CA GLU A 427 -9.17 23.15 16.26
C GLU A 427 -8.39 21.85 16.06
N MET A 428 -8.66 21.08 15.00
CA MET A 428 -7.89 19.88 14.70
C MET A 428 -6.41 20.18 14.57
N LYS A 429 -6.05 21.22 13.81
CA LYS A 429 -4.65 21.63 13.62
C LYS A 429 -3.99 22.00 14.94
N SER A 430 -4.66 22.79 15.79
CA SER A 430 -4.16 23.17 17.10
C SER A 430 -3.93 21.95 18.00
N LEU A 431 -4.93 21.06 18.10
CA LEU A 431 -4.86 19.87 18.95
C LEU A 431 -3.79 18.86 18.51
N THR A 432 -3.58 18.70 17.21
CA THR A 432 -2.69 17.67 16.67
C THR A 432 -1.25 18.13 16.50
N ARG A 433 -1.01 19.42 16.24
CA ARG A 433 0.32 20.02 16.03
C ARG A 433 0.78 20.75 17.27
N ASP A 434 0.32 22.00 17.47
CA ASP A 434 0.84 22.93 18.49
C ASP A 434 0.70 22.37 19.92
N LEU A 435 -0.48 21.83 20.26
CA LEU A 435 -0.77 21.21 21.55
C LEU A 435 -0.51 19.69 21.58
N GLY A 436 -0.24 19.11 20.43
CA GLY A 436 0.00 17.69 20.21
C GLY A 436 1.47 17.36 19.95
N MET A 437 1.77 16.95 18.72
CA MET A 437 3.08 16.39 18.34
C MET A 437 4.23 17.37 18.58
N ASP A 438 4.10 18.63 18.14
CA ASP A 438 5.19 19.61 18.25
C ASP A 438 5.55 19.91 19.71
N ARG A 439 4.50 20.02 20.57
CA ARG A 439 4.70 20.22 22.02
C ARG A 439 5.49 19.07 22.64
N VAL A 440 5.16 17.82 22.30
CA VAL A 440 5.81 16.65 22.90
C VAL A 440 7.21 16.47 22.36
N LEU A 441 7.42 16.61 21.04
CA LEU A 441 8.75 16.59 20.40
C LEU A 441 9.68 17.60 21.06
N LYS A 442 9.23 18.85 21.21
CA LYS A 442 10.00 19.92 21.83
C LYS A 442 10.28 19.69 23.33
N LYS A 443 9.23 19.29 24.09
CA LYS A 443 9.33 19.10 25.54
C LYS A 443 10.40 18.07 25.91
N TYR A 444 10.48 16.97 25.16
CA TYR A 444 11.38 15.86 25.46
C TYR A 444 12.60 15.80 24.55
N ASN A 445 12.77 16.80 23.65
CA ASN A 445 13.83 16.86 22.64
C ASN A 445 13.94 15.55 21.86
N LEU A 446 12.83 15.15 21.21
CA LEU A 446 12.74 13.89 20.48
C LEU A 446 13.06 14.06 19.01
N ASP A 447 13.73 13.07 18.41
CA ASP A 447 13.93 12.94 16.98
C ASP A 447 12.71 12.32 16.29
N ALA A 448 12.04 11.37 16.98
CA ALA A 448 10.87 10.66 16.48
C ALA A 448 10.03 10.08 17.63
N PHE A 449 8.82 9.63 17.27
CA PHE A 449 8.01 8.74 18.09
C PHE A 449 8.08 7.31 17.59
N VAL A 450 7.80 6.34 18.44
CA VAL A 450 7.68 4.92 18.13
C VAL A 450 6.47 4.31 18.81
N SER A 451 5.78 3.39 18.12
CA SER A 451 4.69 2.59 18.67
C SER A 451 4.35 1.40 17.77
N PRO A 452 3.61 0.38 18.25
CA PRO A 452 3.03 -0.61 17.34
C PRO A 452 2.14 0.08 16.31
N THR A 453 2.22 -0.31 15.04
CA THR A 453 1.44 0.34 13.97
C THR A 453 -0.05 0.06 14.10
N GLY A 454 -0.41 -1.20 14.34
CA GLY A 454 -1.81 -1.60 14.33
C GLY A 454 -2.09 -2.95 14.98
N SER A 455 -3.36 -3.35 14.91
CA SER A 455 -3.83 -4.66 15.36
C SER A 455 -3.20 -5.80 14.56
N PRO A 456 -3.07 -7.01 15.15
CA PRO A 456 -2.92 -8.22 14.35
C PRO A 456 -4.06 -8.34 13.33
N ALA A 457 -3.78 -8.89 12.16
CA ALA A 457 -4.79 -9.14 11.15
C ALA A 457 -5.93 -10.02 11.73
N TRP A 458 -7.17 -9.56 11.60
CA TRP A 458 -8.39 -10.21 12.08
C TRP A 458 -9.00 -11.07 10.97
N LYS A 459 -9.91 -11.99 11.32
CA LYS A 459 -10.64 -12.75 10.32
C LYS A 459 -11.53 -11.82 9.49
N THR A 460 -11.54 -12.01 8.19
CA THR A 460 -12.41 -11.26 7.29
C THR A 460 -13.88 -11.54 7.63
N ASP A 461 -14.64 -10.49 7.86
CA ASP A 461 -16.06 -10.57 8.22
C ASP A 461 -16.87 -9.54 7.42
N LEU A 462 -17.63 -10.03 6.45
CA LEU A 462 -18.49 -9.19 5.60
C LEU A 462 -19.82 -8.83 6.28
N ILE A 463 -20.11 -9.40 7.46
CA ILE A 463 -21.34 -9.14 8.22
C ILE A 463 -21.06 -8.14 9.35
N ASN A 464 -19.98 -8.35 10.12
CA ASN A 464 -19.67 -7.55 11.30
C ASN A 464 -18.58 -6.50 11.04
N GLY A 465 -17.94 -6.52 9.86
CA GLY A 465 -16.92 -5.55 9.45
C GLY A 465 -15.57 -5.74 10.15
N ASP A 466 -14.76 -4.69 10.13
CA ASP A 466 -13.39 -4.71 10.64
C ASP A 466 -13.30 -4.73 12.16
N LYS A 467 -12.41 -5.57 12.69
CA LYS A 467 -12.05 -5.59 14.12
C LYS A 467 -10.67 -4.95 14.35
N TYR A 468 -10.56 -3.67 14.07
CA TYR A 468 -9.33 -2.89 14.22
C TYR A 468 -9.36 -2.08 15.51
N TYR A 469 -8.61 -2.48 16.55
CA TYR A 469 -8.67 -1.89 17.91
C TYR A 469 -7.34 -1.33 18.43
N ILE A 470 -6.22 -1.65 17.77
CA ILE A 470 -4.93 -0.99 17.97
C ILE A 470 -4.68 -0.10 16.77
N SER A 471 -4.50 1.19 16.96
CA SER A 471 -4.08 2.13 15.92
C SER A 471 -3.29 3.27 16.55
N THR A 472 -2.13 3.53 15.99
CA THR A 472 -1.30 4.71 16.32
C THR A 472 -1.11 5.62 15.12
N THR A 473 -1.75 5.27 14.00
CA THR A 473 -1.70 6.05 12.75
C THR A 473 -2.35 7.43 12.89
N VAL A 474 -3.25 7.59 13.87
CA VAL A 474 -3.97 8.83 14.17
C VAL A 474 -3.03 10.03 14.34
N PHE A 475 -1.89 9.85 14.99
CA PHE A 475 -0.97 10.96 15.30
C PHE A 475 -0.41 11.60 14.03
N ALA A 476 0.14 10.81 13.12
CA ALA A 476 0.70 11.28 11.86
C ALA A 476 -0.38 11.63 10.83
N ALA A 477 -1.53 10.94 10.83
CA ALA A 477 -2.61 11.20 9.88
C ALA A 477 -3.24 12.57 10.11
N LEU A 478 -3.65 12.87 11.34
CA LEU A 478 -4.37 14.10 11.67
C LEU A 478 -3.45 15.33 11.70
N SER A 479 -2.19 15.16 12.08
CA SER A 479 -1.20 16.25 11.99
C SER A 479 -0.74 16.52 10.54
N GLY A 480 -0.90 15.53 9.65
CA GLY A 480 -0.35 15.57 8.28
C GLY A 480 1.16 15.31 8.24
N TYR A 481 1.74 14.76 9.31
CA TYR A 481 3.17 14.50 9.47
C TYR A 481 3.55 13.11 8.95
N PRO A 482 4.84 12.82 8.70
CA PRO A 482 5.28 11.57 8.11
C PRO A 482 5.21 10.40 9.09
N ASN A 483 5.03 9.18 8.53
CA ASN A 483 5.07 7.91 9.27
C ASN A 483 5.68 6.82 8.39
N ILE A 484 6.53 5.98 8.98
CA ILE A 484 7.13 4.82 8.32
C ILE A 484 6.77 3.57 9.13
N ASN A 485 6.16 2.57 8.48
CA ASN A 485 5.96 1.23 9.03
C ASN A 485 7.08 0.30 8.60
N VAL A 486 7.60 -0.49 9.53
CA VAL A 486 8.56 -1.58 9.28
C VAL A 486 8.06 -2.84 9.99
N PRO A 487 8.26 -4.06 9.46
CA PRO A 487 7.93 -5.28 10.18
C PRO A 487 8.64 -5.37 11.54
N MET A 488 7.86 -5.65 12.62
CA MET A 488 8.35 -5.76 14.00
C MET A 488 8.47 -7.21 14.48
N GLY A 489 7.76 -8.11 13.87
CA GLY A 489 7.70 -9.51 14.25
C GLY A 489 6.40 -10.18 13.82
N PHE A 490 6.11 -11.33 14.42
CA PHE A 490 4.93 -12.13 14.10
C PHE A 490 4.21 -12.57 15.38
N ILE A 491 2.89 -12.60 15.29
CA ILE A 491 2.03 -13.29 16.24
C ILE A 491 1.49 -14.50 15.50
N ASP A 492 1.94 -15.72 15.88
CA ASP A 492 1.74 -16.95 15.12
C ASP A 492 2.21 -16.75 13.66
N HIS A 493 1.31 -16.69 12.72
CA HIS A 493 1.63 -16.53 11.30
C HIS A 493 1.36 -15.14 10.73
N VAL A 494 0.76 -14.22 11.50
CA VAL A 494 0.44 -12.87 11.04
C VAL A 494 1.49 -11.85 11.47
N PRO A 495 1.96 -10.99 10.56
CA PRO A 495 2.96 -9.98 10.89
C PRO A 495 2.37 -8.84 11.71
N ILE A 496 3.23 -8.18 12.47
CA ILE A 496 2.98 -6.94 13.19
C ILE A 496 4.07 -5.95 12.81
N GLY A 497 3.68 -4.68 12.58
CA GLY A 497 4.59 -3.60 12.26
C GLY A 497 4.85 -2.66 13.45
N ILE A 498 5.97 -1.95 13.35
CA ILE A 498 6.34 -0.82 14.19
C ILE A 498 6.32 0.44 13.35
N SER A 499 5.73 1.50 13.88
CA SER A 499 5.68 2.83 13.25
C SER A 499 6.70 3.76 13.88
N PHE A 500 7.46 4.44 13.01
CA PHE A 500 8.27 5.59 13.34
C PHE A 500 7.65 6.83 12.71
N TYR A 501 7.31 7.84 13.51
CA TYR A 501 6.66 9.06 13.03
C TYR A 501 7.24 10.29 13.74
N GLY A 502 7.22 11.45 13.09
CA GLY A 502 7.96 12.60 13.59
C GLY A 502 7.38 13.94 13.16
N ALA A 503 8.20 14.97 13.20
CA ALA A 503 7.83 16.33 12.81
C ALA A 503 7.52 16.45 11.31
N GLU A 504 6.87 17.53 10.91
CA GLU A 504 6.67 17.88 9.49
C GLU A 504 8.03 17.91 8.76
N TRP A 505 8.18 17.19 7.65
CA TRP A 505 9.40 17.07 6.83
C TRP A 505 10.55 16.28 7.48
N SER A 506 10.26 15.40 8.43
CA SER A 506 11.29 14.56 9.08
C SER A 506 11.55 13.24 8.37
N GLU A 507 11.11 13.04 7.14
CA GLU A 507 11.33 11.81 6.37
C GLU A 507 12.80 11.33 6.38
N PRO A 508 13.81 12.21 6.23
CA PRO A 508 15.22 11.79 6.31
C PRO A 508 15.56 11.08 7.63
N THR A 509 15.20 11.69 8.75
CA THR A 509 15.44 11.14 10.10
C THR A 509 14.68 9.82 10.31
N LEU A 510 13.42 9.74 9.83
CA LEU A 510 12.62 8.53 9.97
C LEU A 510 13.18 7.39 9.10
N ILE A 511 13.74 7.68 7.92
CA ILE A 511 14.40 6.69 7.06
C ILE A 511 15.67 6.16 7.74
N GLU A 512 16.49 7.02 8.34
CA GLU A 512 17.67 6.59 9.11
C GLU A 512 17.29 5.60 10.22
N ILE A 513 16.30 5.96 11.04
CA ILE A 513 15.82 5.15 12.15
C ILE A 513 15.23 3.82 11.64
N ALA A 514 14.33 3.88 10.64
CA ALA A 514 13.67 2.71 10.09
C ALA A 514 14.65 1.75 9.42
N TYR A 515 15.62 2.28 8.66
CA TYR A 515 16.64 1.47 8.01
C TYR A 515 17.56 0.79 9.02
N ALA A 516 18.08 1.51 10.01
CA ALA A 516 18.91 0.92 11.05
C ALA A 516 18.18 -0.19 11.82
N TYR A 517 16.89 0.03 12.16
CA TYR A 517 16.03 -0.99 12.79
C TYR A 517 15.84 -2.22 11.88
N GLU A 518 15.52 -2.01 10.59
CA GLU A 518 15.36 -3.10 9.61
C GLU A 518 16.64 -3.93 9.49
N GLN A 519 17.81 -3.29 9.36
CA GLN A 519 19.11 -3.97 9.22
C GLN A 519 19.48 -4.76 10.47
N LYS A 520 19.18 -4.26 11.67
CA LYS A 520 19.41 -4.95 12.94
C LYS A 520 18.51 -6.19 13.09
N THR A 521 17.25 -6.10 12.68
CA THR A 521 16.22 -7.08 13.08
C THR A 521 15.82 -8.06 11.97
N LYS A 522 15.76 -7.61 10.72
CA LYS A 522 15.38 -8.41 9.52
C LYS A 522 14.12 -9.25 9.74
N HIS A 523 13.08 -8.63 10.29
CA HIS A 523 11.86 -9.32 10.69
C HIS A 523 10.95 -9.76 9.53
N ARG A 524 11.13 -9.20 8.32
CA ARG A 524 10.32 -9.62 7.17
C ARG A 524 10.49 -11.12 6.90
N LYS A 525 9.37 -11.79 6.61
CA LYS A 525 9.31 -13.17 6.13
C LYS A 525 8.34 -13.25 4.96
N LYS A 526 8.66 -14.07 3.97
CA LYS A 526 7.78 -14.35 2.83
C LYS A 526 6.48 -15.03 3.30
N PRO A 527 5.32 -14.68 2.74
CA PRO A 527 4.04 -15.33 3.07
C PRO A 527 4.00 -16.79 2.57
N LYS A 528 3.18 -17.61 3.24
CA LYS A 528 3.03 -19.05 2.94
C LYS A 528 1.63 -19.45 2.48
N TYR A 529 0.71 -18.49 2.35
CA TYR A 529 -0.67 -18.71 1.90
C TYR A 529 -1.44 -19.75 2.73
N LEU A 530 -1.30 -19.72 4.04
CA LEU A 530 -2.01 -20.65 4.93
C LEU A 530 -3.52 -20.42 4.80
N ILE A 531 -4.31 -21.49 4.73
CA ILE A 531 -5.76 -21.41 4.56
C ILE A 531 -6.40 -20.79 5.81
N THR A 532 -5.98 -21.23 6.98
CA THR A 532 -6.40 -20.70 8.30
C THR A 532 -5.25 -20.83 9.28
N ASP A 533 -5.39 -20.15 10.44
CA ASP A 533 -4.38 -20.10 11.50
C ASP A 533 -4.77 -21.03 12.65
#